data_b2e31e109ca103dd10e852ac7af973bf
#
_entry.id   b2e31e109ca103dd10e852ac7af973bf
#
_cell.length_a   1.000
_cell.length_b   1.000
_cell.length_c   1.000
_cell.angle_alpha   90.00
_cell.angle_beta   90.00
_cell.angle_gamma   90.00
#
_symmetry.space_group_name_H-M   'P 1'
#
loop_
_entity.id
_entity.type
_entity.pdbx_description
1 polymer ?
#
loop_
_entity_poly.entity_id
_entity_poly.type
_entity_poly.pdbx_seq_one_letter_code
_entity_poly.pdbx_strand_id
1 'polypeptide(L)'
;RSKDDLIAGMRFAATLGLTSIQSSSSTGELDMFRELQKEGKLTLRYTGWLTLASAQSLADRGIRTGQGDDWIRVGYLKGFIDGTLGDGTAAMFEPFDDRADFVGLPRMTQEQLDSAIILADRLGFQVGIHAIGDKGANMVLNAYEKAALRNGTRGMRPRVEHAQLLKPDDIARFGLLGVVASMQPTHATTDMRFAETRVGVERSRTAYVWRSILNGGGVLAFGTDWAVEPLDPMR
;
A
#
# COMPACT_ATOMS: atom_id res chain seq x y z
N ARG A 1 14.59 8.47 -13.49
CA ARG A 1 15.05 9.51 -12.53
C ARG A 1 16.55 9.59 -12.57
N SER A 2 17.11 10.79 -12.37
CA SER A 2 18.53 11.06 -12.24
C SER A 2 18.91 11.26 -10.76
N LYS A 3 20.21 11.29 -10.45
CA LYS A 3 20.66 11.67 -9.10
C LYS A 3 20.24 13.09 -8.74
N ASP A 4 20.23 14.01 -9.71
CA ASP A 4 19.82 15.39 -9.49
C ASP A 4 18.33 15.49 -9.13
N ASP A 5 17.47 14.69 -9.76
CA ASP A 5 16.05 14.60 -9.40
C ASP A 5 15.87 14.11 -7.96
N LEU A 6 16.66 13.10 -7.54
CA LEU A 6 16.61 12.58 -6.17
C LEU A 6 17.07 13.64 -5.16
N ILE A 7 18.15 14.36 -5.45
CA ILE A 7 18.65 15.46 -4.59
C ILE A 7 17.60 16.56 -4.48
N ALA A 8 16.98 16.96 -5.59
CA ALA A 8 15.92 17.97 -5.59
C ALA A 8 14.72 17.52 -4.75
N GLY A 9 14.27 16.27 -4.92
CA GLY A 9 13.19 15.67 -4.14
C GLY A 9 13.50 15.62 -2.63
N MET A 10 14.70 15.20 -2.26
CA MET A 10 15.15 15.19 -0.86
C MET A 10 15.20 16.59 -0.25
N ARG A 11 15.67 17.59 -0.99
CA ARG A 11 15.66 18.99 -0.55
C ARG A 11 14.25 19.50 -0.31
N PHE A 12 13.34 19.21 -1.24
CA PHE A 12 11.92 19.57 -1.07
C PHE A 12 11.31 18.90 0.15
N ALA A 13 11.53 17.61 0.34
CA ALA A 13 11.07 16.87 1.52
C ALA A 13 11.60 17.48 2.83
N ALA A 14 12.87 17.90 2.85
CA ALA A 14 13.48 18.53 4.01
C ALA A 14 12.82 19.87 4.37
N THR A 15 12.34 20.67 3.39
CA THR A 15 11.59 21.91 3.66
C THR A 15 10.27 21.67 4.40
N LEU A 16 9.75 20.45 4.32
CA LEU A 16 8.53 20.00 4.99
C LEU A 16 8.82 19.23 6.30
N GLY A 17 10.08 19.18 6.73
CA GLY A 17 10.48 18.48 7.95
C GLY A 17 10.50 16.94 7.81
N LEU A 18 10.41 16.40 6.60
CA LEU A 18 10.45 14.96 6.37
C LEU A 18 11.88 14.43 6.51
N THR A 19 12.05 13.45 7.38
CA THR A 19 13.34 12.78 7.66
C THR A 19 13.38 11.33 7.16
N SER A 20 12.24 10.80 6.72
CA SER A 20 12.13 9.44 6.17
C SER A 20 11.02 9.37 5.14
N ILE A 21 11.26 8.65 4.06
CA ILE A 21 10.28 8.42 2.99
C ILE A 21 10.23 6.93 2.64
N GLN A 22 9.02 6.45 2.39
CA GLN A 22 8.77 5.16 1.74
C GLN A 22 8.14 5.44 0.37
N SER A 23 8.69 4.88 -0.69
CA SER A 23 8.19 5.14 -2.04
C SER A 23 8.43 3.97 -2.99
N SER A 24 7.67 3.97 -4.10
CA SER A 24 7.92 3.06 -5.22
C SER A 24 9.33 3.26 -5.76
N SER A 25 10.04 2.18 -6.01
CA SER A 25 11.44 2.18 -6.38
C SER A 25 11.79 1.03 -7.34
N SER A 26 13.00 1.09 -7.86
CA SER A 26 13.67 -0.02 -8.52
C SER A 26 14.99 -0.33 -7.79
N THR A 27 15.59 -1.48 -8.09
CA THR A 27 16.91 -1.79 -7.55
C THR A 27 17.97 -0.77 -7.98
N GLY A 28 17.89 -0.27 -9.23
CA GLY A 28 18.78 0.78 -9.71
C GLY A 28 18.60 2.12 -9.00
N GLU A 29 17.37 2.47 -8.62
CA GLU A 29 17.12 3.68 -7.81
C GLU A 29 17.67 3.53 -6.39
N LEU A 30 17.52 2.35 -5.78
CA LEU A 30 18.16 2.06 -4.49
C LEU A 30 19.68 2.17 -4.57
N ASP A 31 20.29 1.75 -5.69
CA ASP A 31 21.73 1.87 -5.90
C ASP A 31 22.14 3.36 -6.04
N MET A 32 21.36 4.19 -6.73
CA MET A 32 21.61 5.64 -6.78
C MET A 32 21.54 6.29 -5.40
N PHE A 33 20.58 5.90 -4.55
CA PHE A 33 20.52 6.38 -3.16
C PHE A 33 21.77 5.95 -2.36
N ARG A 34 22.28 4.72 -2.53
CA ARG A 34 23.51 4.26 -1.89
C ARG A 34 24.75 5.03 -2.35
N GLU A 35 24.78 5.42 -3.62
CA GLU A 35 25.85 6.29 -4.14
C GLU A 35 25.77 7.68 -3.52
N LEU A 36 24.56 8.29 -3.44
CA LEU A 36 24.36 9.58 -2.77
C LEU A 36 24.73 9.52 -1.27
N GLN A 37 24.47 8.39 -0.60
CA GLN A 37 24.91 8.17 0.78
C GLN A 37 26.43 8.20 0.90
N LYS A 38 27.17 7.49 0.01
CA LYS A 38 28.64 7.50 -0.02
C LYS A 38 29.22 8.88 -0.32
N GLU A 39 28.51 9.67 -1.13
CA GLU A 39 28.85 11.05 -1.47
C GLU A 39 28.50 12.07 -0.34
N GLY A 40 27.89 11.63 0.75
CA GLY A 40 27.42 12.50 1.85
C GLY A 40 26.27 13.42 1.47
N LYS A 41 25.52 13.08 0.43
CA LYS A 41 24.41 13.89 -0.11
C LYS A 41 23.01 13.42 0.32
N LEU A 42 22.93 12.34 1.07
CA LEU A 42 21.66 11.82 1.56
C LEU A 42 21.17 12.64 2.77
N THR A 43 19.96 13.18 2.69
CA THR A 43 19.40 14.05 3.74
C THR A 43 18.20 13.45 4.47
N LEU A 44 17.72 12.26 4.01
CA LEU A 44 16.62 11.55 4.64
C LEU A 44 16.83 10.03 4.52
N ARG A 45 16.11 9.26 5.34
CA ARG A 45 16.05 7.80 5.23
C ARG A 45 15.10 7.40 4.11
N TYR A 46 15.50 6.40 3.33
CA TYR A 46 14.73 5.93 2.19
C TYR A 46 14.42 4.44 2.28
N THR A 47 13.14 4.08 2.18
CA THR A 47 12.68 2.70 2.05
C THR A 47 12.02 2.52 0.70
N GLY A 48 12.66 1.77 -0.22
CA GLY A 48 12.13 1.56 -1.57
C GLY A 48 11.25 0.33 -1.67
N TRP A 49 10.02 0.47 -2.16
CA TRP A 49 9.16 -0.67 -2.49
C TRP A 49 9.51 -1.19 -3.87
N LEU A 50 9.56 -2.49 -4.00
CA LEU A 50 9.77 -3.15 -5.29
C LEU A 50 8.46 -3.79 -5.77
N THR A 51 8.40 -4.19 -7.03
CA THR A 51 7.16 -4.78 -7.57
C THR A 51 6.96 -6.23 -7.10
N LEU A 52 5.72 -6.59 -6.75
CA LEU A 52 5.33 -7.95 -6.36
C LEU A 52 5.65 -8.98 -7.45
N ALA A 53 5.47 -8.62 -8.71
CA ALA A 53 5.75 -9.49 -9.85
C ALA A 53 7.23 -9.94 -9.94
N SER A 54 8.14 -9.22 -9.29
CA SER A 54 9.58 -9.53 -9.28
C SER A 54 10.02 -10.39 -8.10
N ALA A 55 9.12 -10.90 -7.27
CA ALA A 55 9.43 -11.62 -6.03
C ALA A 55 10.48 -12.72 -6.23
N GLN A 56 10.30 -13.61 -7.22
CA GLN A 56 11.22 -14.71 -7.47
C GLN A 56 12.59 -14.18 -7.92
N SER A 57 12.65 -13.29 -8.90
CA SER A 57 13.92 -12.77 -9.43
C SER A 57 14.71 -11.96 -8.39
N LEU A 58 14.03 -11.23 -7.52
CA LEU A 58 14.65 -10.54 -6.39
C LEU A 58 15.22 -11.54 -5.38
N ALA A 59 14.45 -12.58 -5.07
CA ALA A 59 14.87 -13.65 -4.19
C ALA A 59 16.12 -14.38 -4.71
N ASP A 60 16.16 -14.70 -6.00
CA ASP A 60 17.30 -15.35 -6.66
C ASP A 60 18.57 -14.48 -6.60
N ARG A 61 18.42 -13.16 -6.59
CA ARG A 61 19.50 -12.19 -6.39
C ARG A 61 19.86 -11.94 -4.92
N GLY A 62 19.29 -12.68 -3.98
CA GLY A 62 19.52 -12.52 -2.55
C GLY A 62 18.91 -11.27 -1.94
N ILE A 63 17.97 -10.59 -2.63
CA ILE A 63 17.30 -9.40 -2.13
C ILE A 63 16.11 -9.82 -1.27
N ARG A 64 15.91 -9.17 -0.10
CA ARG A 64 14.82 -9.43 0.85
C ARG A 64 14.33 -8.13 1.48
N THR A 65 13.10 -8.14 1.97
CA THR A 65 12.57 -7.04 2.79
C THR A 65 13.45 -6.81 4.01
N GLY A 66 13.70 -5.53 4.32
CA GLY A 66 14.52 -5.10 5.45
C GLY A 66 16.02 -5.05 5.16
N GLN A 67 16.48 -5.58 4.02
CA GLN A 67 17.88 -5.54 3.64
C GLN A 67 18.35 -4.09 3.40
N GLY A 68 19.49 -3.75 3.97
CA GLY A 68 20.08 -2.41 3.90
C GLY A 68 20.65 -2.00 5.25
N ASP A 69 20.64 -0.69 5.48
CA ASP A 69 21.13 -0.07 6.72
C ASP A 69 20.08 0.90 7.32
N ASP A 70 20.48 1.75 8.26
CA ASP A 70 19.57 2.71 8.89
C ASP A 70 19.12 3.85 7.96
N TRP A 71 19.73 4.00 6.80
CA TRP A 71 19.42 5.04 5.84
C TRP A 71 18.67 4.54 4.63
N ILE A 72 19.05 3.38 4.08
CA ILE A 72 18.48 2.86 2.85
C ILE A 72 18.08 1.41 3.04
N ARG A 73 16.80 1.10 2.83
CA ARG A 73 16.26 -0.26 2.98
C ARG A 73 15.42 -0.69 1.79
N VAL A 74 15.45 -1.98 1.54
CA VAL A 74 14.45 -2.65 0.72
C VAL A 74 13.17 -2.76 1.56
N GLY A 75 12.10 -2.17 1.07
CA GLY A 75 10.77 -2.22 1.69
C GLY A 75 9.99 -3.47 1.31
N TYR A 76 8.68 -3.34 1.28
CA TYR A 76 7.77 -4.39 0.88
C TYR A 76 7.68 -4.52 -0.65
N LEU A 77 7.06 -5.61 -1.10
CA LEU A 77 6.68 -5.77 -2.50
C LEU A 77 5.28 -5.20 -2.72
N LYS A 78 5.19 -4.22 -3.63
CA LYS A 78 3.94 -3.54 -3.99
C LYS A 78 3.22 -4.28 -5.11
N GLY A 79 1.94 -4.57 -4.87
CA GLY A 79 0.97 -5.02 -5.87
C GLY A 79 -0.26 -4.12 -5.91
N PHE A 80 -1.14 -4.38 -6.89
CA PHE A 80 -2.38 -3.65 -7.10
C PHE A 80 -3.49 -4.65 -7.43
N ILE A 81 -4.60 -4.61 -6.68
CA ILE A 81 -5.76 -5.46 -6.97
C ILE A 81 -6.83 -4.73 -7.78
N ASP A 82 -6.94 -3.42 -7.63
CA ASP A 82 -7.96 -2.64 -8.32
C ASP A 82 -7.48 -1.25 -8.74
N GLY A 83 -8.41 -0.37 -9.06
CA GLY A 83 -8.18 1.03 -9.40
C GLY A 83 -8.61 1.99 -8.30
N THR A 84 -9.27 3.11 -8.67
CA THR A 84 -9.63 4.19 -7.74
C THR A 84 -11.14 4.40 -7.66
N LEU A 85 -11.59 5.02 -6.56
CA LEU A 85 -12.99 5.42 -6.41
C LEU A 85 -13.35 6.54 -7.38
N GLY A 86 -12.48 7.54 -7.52
CA GLY A 86 -12.69 8.69 -8.40
C GLY A 86 -12.89 8.29 -9.87
N ASP A 87 -12.09 7.36 -10.40
CA ASP A 87 -12.23 6.86 -11.76
C ASP A 87 -13.35 5.80 -11.90
N GLY A 88 -13.96 5.37 -10.78
CA GLY A 88 -14.96 4.30 -10.76
C GLY A 88 -14.37 2.94 -11.16
N THR A 89 -13.11 2.69 -10.86
CA THR A 89 -12.40 1.44 -11.21
C THR A 89 -12.01 0.59 -9.99
N ALA A 90 -12.31 1.07 -8.77
CA ALA A 90 -12.20 0.28 -7.56
C ALA A 90 -13.09 -0.98 -7.65
N ALA A 91 -12.60 -2.13 -7.20
CA ALA A 91 -13.35 -3.38 -7.25
C ALA A 91 -14.37 -3.46 -6.10
N MET A 92 -15.65 -3.45 -6.45
CA MET A 92 -16.78 -3.39 -5.53
C MET A 92 -17.57 -4.68 -5.54
N PHE A 93 -18.23 -5.01 -4.41
CA PHE A 93 -19.23 -6.08 -4.38
C PHE A 93 -20.54 -5.65 -5.04
N GLU A 94 -20.98 -4.41 -4.76
CA GLU A 94 -22.19 -3.82 -5.31
C GLU A 94 -21.82 -2.78 -6.40
N PRO A 95 -22.68 -2.57 -7.40
CA PRO A 95 -22.45 -1.55 -8.42
C PRO A 95 -22.23 -0.15 -7.83
N PHE A 96 -21.54 0.69 -8.59
CA PHE A 96 -21.50 2.11 -8.29
C PHE A 96 -22.91 2.72 -8.43
N ASP A 97 -23.31 3.63 -7.56
CA ASP A 97 -24.65 4.25 -7.61
C ASP A 97 -24.86 5.07 -8.88
N ASP A 98 -23.79 5.69 -9.39
CA ASP A 98 -23.81 6.45 -10.63
C ASP A 98 -23.51 5.59 -11.89
N ARG A 99 -23.28 4.26 -11.71
CA ARG A 99 -23.02 3.29 -12.79
C ARG A 99 -23.57 1.90 -12.40
N ALA A 100 -24.87 1.76 -12.42
CA ALA A 100 -25.61 0.61 -11.90
C ALA A 100 -25.30 -0.76 -12.55
N ASP A 101 -24.59 -0.78 -13.67
CA ASP A 101 -24.15 -1.98 -14.39
C ASP A 101 -22.66 -2.31 -14.19
N PHE A 102 -21.96 -1.58 -13.33
CA PHE A 102 -20.52 -1.70 -13.20
C PHE A 102 -20.04 -1.75 -11.73
N VAL A 103 -19.24 -2.76 -11.42
CA VAL A 103 -18.69 -3.04 -10.08
C VAL A 103 -17.16 -2.83 -10.01
N GLY A 104 -16.59 -2.14 -10.98
CA GLY A 104 -15.13 -2.14 -11.13
C GLY A 104 -14.59 -3.51 -11.56
N LEU A 105 -13.29 -3.62 -11.70
CA LEU A 105 -12.65 -4.88 -12.09
C LEU A 105 -11.38 -5.11 -11.27
N PRO A 106 -11.27 -6.25 -10.57
CA PRO A 106 -9.99 -6.69 -10.04
C PRO A 106 -8.99 -6.88 -11.18
N ARG A 107 -7.73 -6.47 -10.98
CA ARG A 107 -6.65 -6.62 -11.96
C ARG A 107 -6.17 -8.05 -12.15
N MET A 108 -6.56 -8.94 -11.24
CA MET A 108 -6.24 -10.37 -11.26
C MET A 108 -7.32 -11.17 -10.54
N THR A 109 -7.38 -12.48 -10.79
CA THR A 109 -8.29 -13.38 -10.07
C THR A 109 -7.81 -13.60 -8.62
N GLN A 110 -8.69 -14.14 -7.76
CA GLN A 110 -8.32 -14.50 -6.39
C GLN A 110 -7.16 -15.49 -6.37
N GLU A 111 -7.17 -16.49 -7.24
CA GLU A 111 -6.14 -17.54 -7.31
C GLU A 111 -4.78 -16.98 -7.74
N GLN A 112 -4.77 -16.01 -8.65
CA GLN A 112 -3.54 -15.31 -9.06
C GLN A 112 -2.96 -14.50 -7.90
N LEU A 113 -3.82 -13.76 -7.19
CA LEU A 113 -3.42 -12.97 -6.03
C LEU A 113 -2.89 -13.87 -4.90
N ASP A 114 -3.62 -14.95 -4.57
CA ASP A 114 -3.21 -15.93 -3.57
C ASP A 114 -1.83 -16.50 -3.88
N SER A 115 -1.63 -16.94 -5.12
CA SER A 115 -0.36 -17.53 -5.57
C SER A 115 0.80 -16.56 -5.46
N ALA A 116 0.60 -15.29 -5.88
CA ALA A 116 1.63 -14.26 -5.82
C ALA A 116 2.00 -13.91 -4.37
N ILE A 117 1.02 -13.76 -3.49
CA ILE A 117 1.23 -13.39 -2.09
C ILE A 117 1.87 -14.57 -1.32
N ILE A 118 1.38 -15.80 -1.49
CA ILE A 118 1.96 -17.00 -0.87
C ILE A 118 3.43 -17.17 -1.27
N LEU A 119 3.74 -16.95 -2.56
CA LEU A 119 5.12 -17.03 -3.05
C LEU A 119 5.99 -15.94 -2.39
N ALA A 120 5.58 -14.69 -2.45
CA ALA A 120 6.35 -13.57 -1.91
C ALA A 120 6.60 -13.71 -0.40
N ASP A 121 5.57 -14.08 0.36
CA ASP A 121 5.68 -14.34 1.80
C ASP A 121 6.64 -15.51 2.08
N ARG A 122 6.53 -16.62 1.36
CA ARG A 122 7.44 -17.77 1.49
C ARG A 122 8.90 -17.38 1.22
N LEU A 123 9.13 -16.47 0.28
CA LEU A 123 10.45 -15.96 -0.07
C LEU A 123 10.98 -14.91 0.93
N GLY A 124 10.22 -14.56 1.98
CA GLY A 124 10.65 -13.64 3.03
C GLY A 124 10.44 -12.17 2.68
N PHE A 125 9.43 -11.86 1.86
CA PHE A 125 9.06 -10.49 1.56
C PHE A 125 7.81 -10.08 2.35
N GLN A 126 7.84 -8.88 2.93
CA GLN A 126 6.62 -8.17 3.28
C GLN A 126 5.88 -7.80 1.99
N VAL A 127 4.55 -7.88 2.01
CA VAL A 127 3.71 -7.55 0.85
C VAL A 127 2.77 -6.41 1.21
N GLY A 128 2.61 -5.45 0.30
CA GLY A 128 1.64 -4.37 0.39
C GLY A 128 0.82 -4.29 -0.90
N ILE A 129 -0.49 -4.43 -0.79
CA ILE A 129 -1.39 -4.43 -1.95
C ILE A 129 -2.29 -3.21 -1.91
N HIS A 130 -2.31 -2.45 -3.00
CA HIS A 130 -3.29 -1.41 -3.23
C HIS A 130 -4.68 -2.03 -3.35
N ALA A 131 -5.61 -1.59 -2.52
CA ALA A 131 -7.00 -1.97 -2.55
C ALA A 131 -7.88 -0.82 -2.04
N ILE A 132 -8.71 -0.27 -2.93
CA ILE A 132 -9.61 0.85 -2.66
C ILE A 132 -11.04 0.37 -2.49
N GLY A 133 -11.52 -0.52 -3.36
CA GLY A 133 -12.86 -1.09 -3.26
C GLY A 133 -12.98 -2.15 -2.19
N ASP A 134 -14.18 -2.30 -1.65
CA ASP A 134 -14.49 -3.27 -0.60
C ASP A 134 -14.25 -4.73 -1.02
N LYS A 135 -14.53 -5.08 -2.28
CA LYS A 135 -14.21 -6.38 -2.85
C LYS A 135 -12.70 -6.56 -3.03
N GLY A 136 -12.00 -5.53 -3.48
CA GLY A 136 -10.54 -5.53 -3.60
C GLY A 136 -9.87 -5.78 -2.25
N ALA A 137 -10.28 -5.07 -1.21
CA ALA A 137 -9.78 -5.24 0.15
C ALA A 137 -10.07 -6.65 0.71
N ASN A 138 -11.29 -7.18 0.49
CA ASN A 138 -11.65 -8.53 0.88
C ASN A 138 -10.76 -9.59 0.21
N MET A 139 -10.53 -9.46 -1.10
CA MET A 139 -9.64 -10.36 -1.83
C MET A 139 -8.22 -10.37 -1.26
N VAL A 140 -7.69 -9.21 -0.90
CA VAL A 140 -6.35 -9.08 -0.30
C VAL A 140 -6.29 -9.74 1.07
N LEU A 141 -7.27 -9.49 1.93
CA LEU A 141 -7.35 -10.13 3.26
C LEU A 141 -7.46 -11.64 3.15
N ASN A 142 -8.24 -12.17 2.20
CA ASN A 142 -8.33 -13.61 1.93
C ASN A 142 -6.97 -14.19 1.51
N ALA A 143 -6.22 -13.48 0.67
CA ALA A 143 -4.91 -13.95 0.23
C ALA A 143 -3.87 -13.92 1.36
N TYR A 144 -3.90 -12.92 2.26
CA TYR A 144 -3.04 -12.89 3.44
C TYR A 144 -3.37 -14.00 4.43
N GLU A 145 -4.64 -14.28 4.66
CA GLU A 145 -5.08 -15.41 5.49
C GLU A 145 -4.58 -16.74 4.94
N LYS A 146 -4.75 -16.97 3.64
CA LYS A 146 -4.23 -18.18 2.97
C LYS A 146 -2.71 -18.29 3.03
N ALA A 147 -1.99 -17.18 2.91
CA ALA A 147 -0.54 -17.16 3.05
C ALA A 147 -0.11 -17.55 4.47
N ALA A 148 -0.77 -17.00 5.49
CA ALA A 148 -0.51 -17.34 6.88
C ALA A 148 -0.81 -18.82 7.18
N LEU A 149 -1.92 -19.36 6.65
CA LEU A 149 -2.26 -20.77 6.80
C LEU A 149 -1.26 -21.71 6.11
N ARG A 150 -0.72 -21.31 4.95
CA ARG A 150 0.17 -22.15 4.15
C ARG A 150 1.64 -22.07 4.59
N ASN A 151 2.11 -20.90 4.98
CA ASN A 151 3.52 -20.63 5.29
C ASN A 151 3.79 -20.46 6.78
N GLY A 152 2.72 -20.42 7.62
CA GLY A 152 2.79 -20.01 9.02
C GLY A 152 2.86 -18.48 9.18
N THR A 153 2.56 -18.01 10.39
CA THR A 153 2.64 -16.58 10.73
C THR A 153 4.09 -16.16 10.90
N ARG A 154 4.58 -15.28 10.04
CA ARG A 154 5.99 -14.88 9.98
C ARG A 154 6.29 -13.52 10.58
N GLY A 155 5.28 -12.81 11.08
CA GLY A 155 5.45 -11.46 11.64
C GLY A 155 5.83 -10.39 10.61
N MET A 156 5.60 -10.66 9.31
CA MET A 156 5.97 -9.75 8.21
C MET A 156 5.08 -8.50 8.13
N ARG A 157 3.99 -8.45 8.89
CA ARG A 157 3.04 -7.32 8.91
C ARG A 157 2.62 -6.89 7.50
N PRO A 158 1.88 -7.74 6.77
CA PRO A 158 1.41 -7.40 5.43
C PRO A 158 0.54 -6.13 5.48
N ARG A 159 0.42 -5.44 4.35
CA ARG A 159 -0.23 -4.12 4.29
C ARG A 159 -1.34 -4.11 3.26
N VAL A 160 -2.44 -3.44 3.56
CA VAL A 160 -3.39 -2.97 2.56
C VAL A 160 -3.17 -1.48 2.39
N GLU A 161 -2.73 -1.09 1.20
CA GLU A 161 -2.57 0.33 0.86
C GLU A 161 -3.94 0.89 0.49
N HIS A 162 -4.25 2.04 1.01
CA HIS A 162 -5.50 2.77 0.98
C HIS A 162 -6.57 2.19 1.92
N ALA A 163 -6.95 0.91 1.81
CA ALA A 163 -8.01 0.31 2.65
C ALA A 163 -9.21 1.27 2.76
N GLN A 164 -9.61 1.86 1.62
CA GLN A 164 -10.48 3.04 1.60
C GLN A 164 -11.92 2.68 1.90
N LEU A 165 -12.47 1.68 1.21
CA LEU A 165 -13.80 1.13 1.45
C LEU A 165 -13.65 -0.30 1.99
N LEU A 166 -14.33 -0.62 3.08
CA LEU A 166 -14.24 -1.94 3.71
C LEU A 166 -15.63 -2.50 3.98
N LYS A 167 -15.80 -3.80 3.78
CA LYS A 167 -16.98 -4.48 4.35
C LYS A 167 -16.88 -4.45 5.88
N PRO A 168 -17.99 -4.27 6.60
CA PRO A 168 -18.00 -4.30 8.07
C PRO A 168 -17.30 -5.54 8.65
N ASP A 169 -17.55 -6.72 8.07
CA ASP A 169 -16.95 -7.99 8.52
C ASP A 169 -15.43 -8.05 8.31
N ASP A 170 -14.89 -7.29 7.36
CA ASP A 170 -13.45 -7.27 7.08
C ASP A 170 -12.65 -6.36 8.01
N ILE A 171 -13.31 -5.42 8.69
CA ILE A 171 -12.63 -4.45 9.56
C ILE A 171 -11.85 -5.15 10.69
N ALA A 172 -12.48 -6.09 11.38
CA ALA A 172 -11.82 -6.84 12.45
C ALA A 172 -10.69 -7.74 11.97
N ARG A 173 -10.70 -8.14 10.70
CA ARG A 173 -9.68 -9.01 10.10
C ARG A 173 -8.30 -8.35 10.04
N PHE A 174 -8.23 -7.01 10.00
CA PHE A 174 -6.93 -6.32 10.08
C PHE A 174 -6.19 -6.66 11.38
N GLY A 175 -6.89 -6.63 12.52
CA GLY A 175 -6.31 -7.03 13.80
C GLY A 175 -6.02 -8.52 13.88
N LEU A 176 -6.98 -9.37 13.49
CA LEU A 176 -6.85 -10.83 13.55
C LEU A 176 -5.68 -11.36 12.70
N LEU A 177 -5.44 -10.77 11.54
CA LEU A 177 -4.38 -11.19 10.60
C LEU A 177 -3.07 -10.40 10.79
N GLY A 178 -3.04 -9.41 11.69
CA GLY A 178 -1.87 -8.54 11.87
C GLY A 178 -1.56 -7.68 10.63
N VAL A 179 -2.59 -7.32 9.87
CA VAL A 179 -2.46 -6.50 8.64
C VAL A 179 -2.44 -5.03 9.00
N VAL A 180 -1.51 -4.28 8.42
CA VAL A 180 -1.44 -2.83 8.54
C VAL A 180 -2.35 -2.17 7.51
N ALA A 181 -3.26 -1.32 7.95
CA ALA A 181 -4.01 -0.43 7.07
C ALA A 181 -3.18 0.84 6.82
N SER A 182 -2.64 0.95 5.61
CA SER A 182 -1.79 2.07 5.20
C SER A 182 -2.60 3.08 4.41
N MET A 183 -3.02 4.14 5.07
CA MET A 183 -4.08 5.02 4.60
C MET A 183 -3.59 6.46 4.43
N GLN A 184 -4.37 7.26 3.70
CA GLN A 184 -4.07 8.65 3.41
C GLN A 184 -5.19 9.54 3.98
N PRO A 185 -4.96 10.24 5.12
CA PRO A 185 -5.99 11.09 5.70
C PRO A 185 -6.50 12.19 4.75
N THR A 186 -5.63 12.75 3.91
CA THR A 186 -6.00 13.77 2.94
C THR A 186 -6.98 13.25 1.88
N HIS A 187 -6.88 11.97 1.49
CA HIS A 187 -7.85 11.34 0.57
C HIS A 187 -9.28 11.40 1.12
N ALA A 188 -9.48 11.31 2.43
CA ALA A 188 -10.82 11.42 3.01
C ALA A 188 -11.45 12.79 2.73
N THR A 189 -10.66 13.85 2.72
CA THR A 189 -11.15 15.22 2.45
C THR A 189 -11.26 15.52 0.96
N THR A 190 -10.41 14.96 0.13
CA THR A 190 -10.47 15.15 -1.33
C THR A 190 -11.59 14.32 -1.96
N ASP A 191 -11.83 13.10 -1.46
CA ASP A 191 -12.84 12.19 -1.98
C ASP A 191 -14.27 12.50 -1.49
N MET A 192 -14.43 13.19 -0.37
CA MET A 192 -15.75 13.56 0.16
C MET A 192 -16.65 14.28 -0.86
N ARG A 193 -16.04 14.91 -1.87
CA ARG A 193 -16.75 15.63 -2.93
C ARG A 193 -17.55 14.72 -3.87
N PHE A 194 -17.19 13.44 -3.96
CA PHE A 194 -17.81 12.50 -4.91
C PHE A 194 -18.10 11.11 -4.31
N ALA A 195 -17.60 10.81 -3.12
CA ALA A 195 -17.74 9.46 -2.53
C ALA A 195 -19.21 9.04 -2.43
N GLU A 196 -20.09 9.91 -1.89
CA GLU A 196 -21.52 9.59 -1.77
C GLU A 196 -22.22 9.43 -3.13
N THR A 197 -21.81 10.19 -4.16
CA THR A 197 -22.32 10.01 -5.52
C THR A 197 -21.92 8.66 -6.11
N ARG A 198 -20.69 8.21 -5.80
CA ARG A 198 -20.13 6.95 -6.30
C ARG A 198 -20.74 5.73 -5.62
N VAL A 199 -20.89 5.74 -4.30
CA VAL A 199 -21.22 4.54 -3.54
C VAL A 199 -22.44 4.70 -2.61
N GLY A 200 -23.11 5.83 -2.66
CA GLY A 200 -24.24 6.14 -1.79
C GLY A 200 -23.84 6.43 -0.35
N VAL A 201 -24.79 7.00 0.40
CA VAL A 201 -24.59 7.44 1.79
C VAL A 201 -24.21 6.27 2.70
N GLU A 202 -24.88 5.13 2.59
CA GLU A 202 -24.65 4.00 3.50
C GLU A 202 -23.28 3.35 3.30
N ARG A 203 -22.86 3.13 2.07
CA ARG A 203 -21.53 2.56 1.79
C ARG A 203 -20.40 3.55 2.07
N SER A 204 -20.63 4.86 1.89
CA SER A 204 -19.64 5.88 2.22
C SER A 204 -19.27 5.89 3.72
N ARG A 205 -20.16 5.42 4.60
CA ARG A 205 -19.89 5.25 6.04
C ARG A 205 -18.83 4.18 6.35
N THR A 206 -18.52 3.31 5.40
CA THR A 206 -17.47 2.30 5.53
C THR A 206 -16.13 2.78 4.93
N ALA A 207 -16.08 4.02 4.45
CA ALA A 207 -14.85 4.64 3.99
C ALA A 207 -14.04 5.24 5.15
N TYR A 208 -12.72 5.12 5.09
CA TYR A 208 -11.79 5.73 6.04
C TYR A 208 -12.08 5.43 7.52
N VAL A 209 -12.48 4.20 7.82
CA VAL A 209 -12.95 3.75 9.15
C VAL A 209 -11.81 3.54 10.16
N TRP A 210 -10.92 4.52 10.31
CA TRP A 210 -9.70 4.43 11.13
C TRP A 210 -9.98 3.97 12.56
N ARG A 211 -10.98 4.57 13.21
CA ARG A 211 -11.36 4.22 14.59
C ARG A 211 -11.82 2.77 14.70
N SER A 212 -12.61 2.31 13.72
CA SER A 212 -13.12 0.94 13.72
C SER A 212 -11.98 -0.09 13.53
N ILE A 213 -11.01 0.21 12.66
CA ILE A 213 -9.82 -0.62 12.48
C ILE A 213 -9.01 -0.70 13.79
N LEU A 214 -8.76 0.44 14.46
CA LEU A 214 -8.06 0.45 15.75
C LEU A 214 -8.82 -0.32 16.82
N ASN A 215 -10.14 -0.15 16.93
CA ASN A 215 -10.97 -0.87 17.89
C ASN A 215 -10.98 -2.38 17.61
N GLY A 216 -10.81 -2.79 16.35
CA GLY A 216 -10.63 -4.19 15.95
C GLY A 216 -9.22 -4.75 16.18
N GLY A 217 -8.32 -3.98 16.83
CA GLY A 217 -6.93 -4.38 17.07
C GLY A 217 -5.99 -4.21 15.86
N GLY A 218 -6.46 -3.58 14.79
CA GLY A 218 -5.65 -3.30 13.61
C GLY A 218 -4.65 -2.18 13.85
N VAL A 219 -3.61 -2.13 13.02
CA VAL A 219 -2.57 -1.11 13.04
C VAL A 219 -2.77 -0.14 11.87
N LEU A 220 -2.70 1.16 12.14
CA LEU A 220 -2.75 2.20 11.12
C LEU A 220 -1.33 2.71 10.81
N ALA A 221 -1.09 2.98 9.54
CA ALA A 221 0.03 3.77 9.07
C ALA A 221 -0.50 4.85 8.14
N PHE A 222 -0.03 6.08 8.26
CA PHE A 222 -0.48 7.18 7.43
C PHE A 222 0.63 7.66 6.49
N GLY A 223 0.22 8.15 5.33
CA GLY A 223 1.08 8.72 4.30
C GLY A 223 0.30 9.67 3.40
N THR A 224 0.97 10.26 2.44
CA THR A 224 0.37 11.25 1.53
C THR A 224 0.04 10.70 0.16
N ASP A 225 0.67 9.58 -0.22
CA ASP A 225 0.60 9.07 -1.60
C ASP A 225 1.00 10.13 -2.66
N TRP A 226 2.04 10.95 -2.30
CA TRP A 226 2.56 11.95 -3.24
C TRP A 226 3.03 11.27 -4.55
N ALA A 227 2.66 11.78 -5.73
CA ALA A 227 2.10 13.12 -6.04
C ALA A 227 0.56 13.16 -6.23
N VAL A 228 -0.19 12.16 -5.72
CA VAL A 228 -1.67 12.23 -5.73
C VAL A 228 -2.12 13.35 -4.78
N GLU A 229 -1.55 13.37 -3.59
CA GLU A 229 -1.75 14.45 -2.62
C GLU A 229 -0.45 15.24 -2.39
N PRO A 230 -0.53 16.42 -1.77
CA PRO A 230 0.67 17.17 -1.39
C PRO A 230 1.62 16.34 -0.53
N LEU A 231 2.94 16.53 -0.71
CA LEU A 231 3.96 15.82 0.07
C LEU A 231 3.92 16.16 1.57
N ASP A 232 3.36 17.31 1.95
CA ASP A 232 3.25 17.76 3.34
C ASP A 232 2.27 16.86 4.12
N PRO A 233 2.74 16.05 5.09
CA PRO A 233 1.90 15.11 5.81
C PRO A 233 1.04 15.75 6.90
N MET A 234 1.20 17.06 7.14
CA MET A 234 0.50 17.82 8.19
C MET A 234 -0.70 18.61 7.67
N ARG A 235 -1.10 18.39 6.42
CA ARG A 235 -2.26 19.01 5.80
C ARG A 235 -3.54 18.23 6.01
#